data_94ab3327a0bff85323af6c5888fc3cab
#
_entry.id   94ab3327a0bff85323af6c5888fc3cab
#
_cell.length_a   1.000
_cell.length_b   1.000
_cell.length_c   1.000
_cell.angle_alpha   90.00
_cell.angle_beta   90.00
_cell.angle_gamma   90.00
#
_symmetry.space_group_name_H-M   'P 1'
#
loop_
_entity.id
_entity.type
_entity.pdbx_description
1 polymer ?
#
loop_
_entity_poly.entity_id
_entity_poly.type
_entity_poly.pdbx_seq_one_letter_code
_entity_poly.pdbx_strand_id
1 'polypeptide(L)'
;ISLIRHPNVGGILAVGLGCEYIQPEWLSNIAKEEEKESAWLFIQNEGGTRTAINKGVEEVQRILKKLKQTPRVEMGFDDLVIGAECGGSDYTSGLAGNVVVGRFFDKLVDMGGTAIFEEIVEAIGLVDLLTKRAVDQKAKEEIQYTYDKALEYCKAVRQYSVSPGNFAGGLSTIEEKSMGAVVKSGSRP
;
A
#
# COMPACT_ATOMS: atom_id res chain seq x y z
N ILE A 1 -4.26 4.31 13.16
CA ILE A 1 -5.22 3.28 13.60
C ILE A 1 -5.33 2.18 12.54
N SER A 2 -5.57 2.50 11.28
CA SER A 2 -5.74 1.49 10.21
C SER A 2 -4.60 0.48 10.12
N LEU A 3 -3.35 0.92 10.27
CA LEU A 3 -2.19 0.02 10.31
C LEU A 3 -2.23 -0.93 11.53
N ILE A 4 -2.67 -0.46 12.69
CA ILE A 4 -2.81 -1.29 13.89
C ILE A 4 -3.85 -2.39 13.65
N ARG A 5 -4.95 -2.06 12.96
CA ARG A 5 -6.04 -2.98 12.63
C ARG A 5 -5.72 -3.91 11.47
N HIS A 6 -4.66 -3.63 10.72
CA HIS A 6 -4.31 -4.43 9.55
C HIS A 6 -4.04 -5.90 9.93
N PRO A 7 -4.61 -6.88 9.23
CA PRO A 7 -4.49 -8.30 9.60
C PRO A 7 -3.05 -8.82 9.59
N ASN A 8 -2.17 -8.27 8.75
CA ASN A 8 -0.75 -8.67 8.71
C ASN A 8 0.10 -8.05 9.81
N VAL A 9 -0.48 -7.21 10.69
CA VAL A 9 0.21 -6.63 11.84
C VAL A 9 -0.16 -7.43 13.07
N GLY A 10 0.76 -8.24 13.57
CA GLY A 10 0.56 -9.08 14.75
C GLY A 10 0.88 -8.38 16.07
N GLY A 11 1.64 -7.29 16.04
CA GLY A 11 1.96 -6.51 17.22
C GLY A 11 2.59 -5.17 16.90
N ILE A 12 2.62 -4.27 17.88
CA ILE A 12 3.16 -2.91 17.73
C ILE A 12 4.06 -2.51 18.89
N LEU A 13 5.03 -1.67 18.61
CA LEU A 13 5.69 -0.82 19.56
C LEU A 13 5.38 0.64 19.22
N ALA A 14 4.61 1.33 20.06
CA ALA A 14 4.34 2.74 19.90
C ALA A 14 5.41 3.56 20.64
N VAL A 15 6.10 4.44 19.91
CA VAL A 15 7.17 5.28 20.46
C VAL A 15 6.76 6.74 20.35
N GLY A 16 6.69 7.42 21.49
CA GLY A 16 6.43 8.83 21.58
C GLY A 16 7.67 9.61 22.01
N LEU A 17 7.70 10.89 21.69
CA LEU A 17 8.70 11.82 22.20
C LEU A 17 8.42 12.17 23.67
N GLY A 18 7.15 12.52 23.97
CA GLY A 18 6.66 12.90 25.30
C GLY A 18 5.72 14.10 25.34
N CYS A 19 5.55 14.81 24.22
CA CYS A 19 4.74 16.03 24.13
C CYS A 19 3.73 16.05 22.96
N GLU A 20 3.58 14.93 22.26
CA GLU A 20 2.64 14.78 21.16
C GLU A 20 1.19 14.62 21.64
N TYR A 21 0.24 14.99 20.77
CA TYR A 21 -1.19 14.80 21.03
C TYR A 21 -1.62 13.33 20.96
N ILE A 22 -1.04 12.58 20.02
CA ILE A 22 -1.34 11.15 19.87
C ILE A 22 -0.41 10.38 20.81
N GLN A 23 -0.94 10.00 21.96
CA GLN A 23 -0.17 9.30 22.98
C GLN A 23 0.10 7.85 22.57
N PRO A 24 1.34 7.35 22.70
CA PRO A 24 1.69 5.97 22.35
C PRO A 24 0.95 4.95 23.21
N GLU A 25 0.61 5.26 24.45
CA GLU A 25 -0.23 4.42 25.29
C GLU A 25 -1.61 4.19 24.68
N TRP A 26 -2.24 5.23 24.14
CA TRP A 26 -3.53 5.11 23.46
C TRP A 26 -3.46 4.19 22.25
N LEU A 27 -2.40 4.29 21.42
CA LEU A 27 -2.16 3.38 20.30
C LEU A 27 -1.96 1.94 20.76
N SER A 28 -1.23 1.73 21.85
CA SER A 28 -1.05 0.41 22.46
C SER A 28 -2.38 -0.18 22.96
N ASN A 29 -3.27 0.63 23.52
CA ASN A 29 -4.58 0.18 23.96
C ASN A 29 -5.48 -0.22 22.80
N ILE A 30 -5.47 0.53 21.70
CA ILE A 30 -6.16 0.11 20.45
C ILE A 30 -5.64 -1.28 19.99
N ALA A 31 -4.34 -1.51 20.02
CA ALA A 31 -3.79 -2.80 19.62
C ALA A 31 -4.26 -3.94 20.54
N LYS A 32 -4.39 -3.68 21.85
CA LYS A 32 -4.93 -4.66 22.81
C LYS A 32 -6.41 -4.96 22.57
N GLU A 33 -7.22 -3.94 22.20
CA GLU A 33 -8.61 -4.12 21.81
C GLU A 33 -8.74 -5.02 20.57
N GLU A 34 -7.75 -4.99 19.69
CA GLU A 34 -7.65 -5.85 18.49
C GLU A 34 -6.92 -7.18 18.78
N GLU A 35 -6.76 -7.55 20.07
CA GLU A 35 -6.10 -8.78 20.53
C GLU A 35 -4.64 -8.92 20.05
N LYS A 36 -3.96 -7.79 19.80
CA LYS A 36 -2.58 -7.76 19.31
C LYS A 36 -1.58 -7.47 20.43
N GLU A 37 -0.41 -8.07 20.30
CA GLU A 37 0.70 -7.77 21.22
C GLU A 37 1.12 -6.30 21.06
N SER A 38 1.30 -5.63 22.21
CA SER A 38 1.70 -4.22 22.15
C SER A 38 2.60 -3.81 23.31
N ALA A 39 3.38 -2.79 23.04
CA ALA A 39 4.16 -2.04 24.02
C ALA A 39 4.18 -0.57 23.63
N TRP A 40 4.54 0.28 24.56
CA TRP A 40 4.75 1.71 24.32
C TRP A 40 5.84 2.28 25.22
N LEU A 41 6.46 3.37 24.78
CA LEU A 41 7.43 4.13 25.57
C LEU A 41 7.48 5.60 25.13
N PHE A 42 7.95 6.45 26.04
CA PHE A 42 8.31 7.83 25.77
C PHE A 42 9.81 8.03 25.83
N ILE A 43 10.42 8.55 24.76
CA ILE A 43 11.89 8.77 24.70
C ILE A 43 12.37 9.65 25.87
N GLN A 44 11.62 10.70 26.20
CA GLN A 44 11.99 11.64 27.28
C GLN A 44 11.95 11.00 28.66
N ASN A 45 11.11 9.98 28.86
CA ASN A 45 10.96 9.31 30.15
C ASN A 45 11.99 8.20 30.39
N GLU A 46 12.72 7.79 29.33
CA GLU A 46 13.62 6.65 29.38
C GLU A 46 15.07 7.01 29.75
N GLY A 47 15.33 8.25 30.11
CA GLY A 47 16.69 8.71 30.44
C GLY A 47 17.61 8.90 29.24
N GLY A 48 17.05 9.05 28.05
CA GLY A 48 17.75 9.37 26.80
C GLY A 48 17.51 8.35 25.68
N THR A 49 17.84 8.78 24.48
CA THR A 49 17.57 8.03 23.24
C THR A 49 18.16 6.62 23.24
N ARG A 50 19.41 6.46 23.73
CA ARG A 50 20.06 5.13 23.78
C ARG A 50 19.32 4.15 24.68
N THR A 51 18.86 4.61 25.85
CA THR A 51 18.07 3.78 26.77
C THR A 51 16.72 3.44 26.17
N ALA A 52 16.05 4.40 25.53
CA ALA A 52 14.78 4.18 24.81
C ALA A 52 14.94 3.13 23.69
N ILE A 53 16.02 3.19 22.92
CA ILE A 53 16.32 2.18 21.88
C ILE A 53 16.45 0.79 22.51
N ASN A 54 17.27 0.63 23.56
CA ASN A 54 17.49 -0.66 24.20
C ASN A 54 16.18 -1.26 24.72
N LYS A 55 15.37 -0.48 25.45
CA LYS A 55 14.05 -0.91 25.92
C LYS A 55 13.10 -1.26 24.75
N GLY A 56 13.10 -0.43 23.71
CA GLY A 56 12.30 -0.70 22.51
C GLY A 56 12.68 -2.03 21.86
N VAL A 57 13.97 -2.32 21.74
CA VAL A 57 14.47 -3.61 21.22
C VAL A 57 14.02 -4.78 22.09
N GLU A 58 14.12 -4.67 23.41
CA GLU A 58 13.65 -5.70 24.34
C GLU A 58 12.15 -5.98 24.16
N GLU A 59 11.32 -4.93 24.09
CA GLU A 59 9.89 -5.06 23.89
C GLU A 59 9.54 -5.68 22.51
N VAL A 60 10.21 -5.27 21.46
CA VAL A 60 10.04 -5.89 20.12
C VAL A 60 10.42 -7.37 20.16
N GLN A 61 11.53 -7.73 20.81
CA GLN A 61 11.92 -9.13 20.95
C GLN A 61 10.90 -9.95 21.74
N ARG A 62 10.31 -9.37 22.80
CA ARG A 62 9.22 -9.99 23.58
C ARG A 62 8.00 -10.24 22.68
N ILE A 63 7.58 -9.23 21.93
CA ILE A 63 6.46 -9.33 20.99
C ILE A 63 6.73 -10.42 19.94
N LEU A 64 7.89 -10.39 19.30
CA LEU A 64 8.28 -11.37 18.29
C LEU A 64 8.30 -12.80 18.82
N LYS A 65 8.75 -12.99 20.09
CA LYS A 65 8.73 -14.32 20.72
C LYS A 65 7.30 -14.87 20.87
N LYS A 66 6.34 -14.01 21.20
CA LYS A 66 4.93 -14.40 21.28
C LYS A 66 4.34 -14.67 19.89
N LEU A 67 4.61 -13.81 18.91
CA LEU A 67 4.12 -13.99 17.53
C LEU A 67 4.61 -15.29 16.89
N LYS A 68 5.80 -15.79 17.25
CA LYS A 68 6.30 -17.09 16.78
C LYS A 68 5.45 -18.28 17.26
N GLN A 69 4.60 -18.09 18.25
CA GLN A 69 3.71 -19.12 18.78
C GLN A 69 2.33 -19.08 18.09
N THR A 70 2.08 -18.11 17.20
CA THR A 70 0.83 -18.02 16.44
C THR A 70 0.63 -19.29 15.61
N PRO A 71 -0.50 -19.95 15.71
CA PRO A 71 -0.81 -21.15 14.96
C PRO A 71 -0.70 -20.88 13.45
N ARG A 72 -0.19 -21.87 12.72
CA ARG A 72 -0.18 -21.87 11.26
C ARG A 72 -1.46 -22.58 10.78
N VAL A 73 -2.09 -22.00 9.76
CA VAL A 73 -3.25 -22.56 9.08
C VAL A 73 -2.95 -22.73 7.60
N GLU A 74 -3.62 -23.65 6.94
CA GLU A 74 -3.56 -23.77 5.48
C GLU A 74 -4.19 -22.52 4.85
N MET A 75 -3.64 -22.10 3.72
CA MET A 75 -4.01 -20.91 3.00
C MET A 75 -4.08 -21.22 1.50
N GLY A 76 -5.17 -20.81 0.86
CA GLY A 76 -5.35 -20.87 -0.58
C GLY A 76 -4.86 -19.57 -1.27
N PHE A 77 -4.87 -19.59 -2.60
CA PHE A 77 -4.58 -18.37 -3.36
C PHE A 77 -5.72 -17.35 -3.27
N ASP A 78 -6.94 -17.80 -3.03
CA ASP A 78 -8.15 -17.00 -2.79
C ASP A 78 -8.07 -16.17 -1.49
N ASP A 79 -7.22 -16.59 -0.55
CA ASP A 79 -6.92 -15.79 0.65
C ASP A 79 -5.92 -14.65 0.39
N LEU A 80 -5.25 -14.63 -0.77
CA LEU A 80 -4.22 -13.63 -1.07
C LEU A 80 -4.81 -12.33 -1.60
N VAL A 81 -4.44 -11.22 -0.96
CA VAL A 81 -4.69 -9.86 -1.43
C VAL A 81 -3.33 -9.19 -1.65
N ILE A 82 -3.00 -8.89 -2.89
CA ILE A 82 -1.71 -8.31 -3.27
C ILE A 82 -1.93 -6.93 -3.91
N GLY A 83 -1.32 -5.91 -3.33
CA GLY A 83 -1.27 -4.56 -3.90
C GLY A 83 0.02 -4.33 -4.67
N ALA A 84 -0.05 -3.54 -5.74
CA ALA A 84 1.10 -3.00 -6.42
C ALA A 84 1.07 -1.48 -6.40
N GLU A 85 2.22 -0.90 -6.06
CA GLU A 85 2.45 0.53 -6.03
C GLU A 85 3.70 0.89 -6.82
N CYS A 86 3.77 2.14 -7.30
CA CYS A 86 4.92 2.64 -8.03
C CYS A 86 6.02 3.09 -7.07
N GLY A 87 7.24 2.56 -7.23
CA GLY A 87 8.42 3.07 -6.56
C GLY A 87 9.08 4.24 -7.30
N GLY A 88 8.79 4.38 -8.59
CA GLY A 88 9.28 5.40 -9.52
C GLY A 88 9.30 4.85 -10.95
N SER A 89 8.67 5.57 -11.86
CA SER A 89 8.58 5.14 -13.27
C SER A 89 9.75 5.68 -14.09
N ASP A 90 10.35 4.83 -14.88
CA ASP A 90 11.31 5.13 -15.94
C ASP A 90 10.87 4.52 -17.28
N TYR A 91 11.64 4.71 -18.34
CA TYR A 91 11.31 4.20 -19.67
C TYR A 91 11.22 2.68 -19.74
N THR A 92 11.85 1.94 -18.81
CA THR A 92 11.82 0.47 -18.77
C THR A 92 10.62 -0.09 -18.02
N SER A 93 9.96 0.72 -17.20
CA SER A 93 8.84 0.29 -16.35
C SER A 93 7.71 -0.34 -17.15
N GLY A 94 7.27 0.32 -18.22
CA GLY A 94 6.21 -0.18 -19.10
C GLY A 94 6.63 -1.31 -20.02
N LEU A 95 7.93 -1.46 -20.29
CA LEU A 95 8.48 -2.49 -21.18
C LEU A 95 8.78 -3.81 -20.46
N ALA A 96 9.12 -3.74 -19.19
CA ALA A 96 9.58 -4.89 -18.42
C ALA A 96 8.88 -5.02 -17.06
N GLY A 97 9.16 -4.14 -16.10
CA GLY A 97 8.72 -4.28 -14.72
C GLY A 97 7.20 -4.39 -14.57
N ASN A 98 6.46 -3.44 -15.12
CA ASN A 98 5.01 -3.41 -15.03
C ASN A 98 4.33 -4.54 -15.81
N VAL A 99 4.95 -4.99 -16.91
CA VAL A 99 4.47 -6.17 -17.66
C VAL A 99 4.52 -7.43 -16.80
N VAL A 100 5.63 -7.61 -16.05
CA VAL A 100 5.78 -8.76 -15.13
C VAL A 100 4.74 -8.69 -14.02
N VAL A 101 4.52 -7.51 -13.42
CA VAL A 101 3.49 -7.30 -12.38
C VAL A 101 2.10 -7.61 -12.94
N GLY A 102 1.75 -7.09 -14.11
CA GLY A 102 0.46 -7.35 -14.74
C GLY A 102 0.22 -8.83 -15.04
N ARG A 103 1.26 -9.56 -15.49
CA ARG A 103 1.18 -11.01 -15.69
C ARG A 103 1.05 -11.79 -14.39
N PHE A 104 1.69 -11.31 -13.33
CA PHE A 104 1.51 -11.88 -12.00
C PHE A 104 0.09 -11.66 -11.51
N PHE A 105 -0.49 -10.47 -11.68
CA PHE A 105 -1.88 -10.17 -11.32
C PHE A 105 -2.87 -11.03 -12.11
N ASP A 106 -2.68 -11.20 -13.42
CA ASP A 106 -3.51 -12.10 -14.22
C ASP A 106 -3.53 -13.51 -13.61
N LYS A 107 -2.37 -14.05 -13.24
CA LYS A 107 -2.28 -15.38 -12.62
C LYS A 107 -2.91 -15.43 -11.24
N LEU A 108 -2.71 -14.41 -10.41
CA LEU A 108 -3.29 -14.34 -9.07
C LEU A 108 -4.81 -14.37 -9.14
N VAL A 109 -5.40 -13.55 -10.02
CA VAL A 109 -6.85 -13.48 -10.22
C VAL A 109 -7.39 -14.79 -10.79
N ASP A 110 -6.71 -15.40 -11.77
CA ASP A 110 -7.10 -16.72 -12.33
C ASP A 110 -7.09 -17.85 -11.26
N MET A 111 -6.31 -17.67 -10.18
CA MET A 111 -6.25 -18.60 -9.04
C MET A 111 -7.21 -18.21 -7.89
N GLY A 112 -8.06 -17.21 -8.08
CA GLY A 112 -9.04 -16.74 -7.10
C GLY A 112 -8.57 -15.64 -6.16
N GLY A 113 -7.30 -15.21 -6.24
CA GLY A 113 -6.77 -14.15 -5.40
C GLY A 113 -7.21 -12.76 -5.83
N THR A 114 -6.94 -11.76 -4.99
CA THR A 114 -7.29 -10.37 -5.23
C THR A 114 -6.05 -9.55 -5.55
N ALA A 115 -6.10 -8.81 -6.67
CA ALA A 115 -5.08 -7.85 -7.05
C ALA A 115 -5.60 -6.42 -6.84
N ILE A 116 -4.80 -5.55 -6.24
CA ILE A 116 -5.11 -4.14 -6.03
C ILE A 116 -4.12 -3.29 -6.83
N PHE A 117 -4.66 -2.44 -7.67
CA PHE A 117 -3.92 -1.44 -8.44
C PHE A 117 -4.42 -0.06 -8.00
N GLU A 118 -3.53 0.79 -7.49
CA GLU A 118 -3.94 2.06 -6.86
C GLU A 118 -3.76 3.30 -7.77
N GLU A 119 -2.97 3.19 -8.83
CA GLU A 119 -2.51 4.33 -9.64
C GLU A 119 -3.52 4.74 -10.72
N ILE A 120 -4.79 4.83 -10.36
CA ILE A 120 -5.87 5.17 -11.32
C ILE A 120 -5.65 6.54 -11.98
N VAL A 121 -5.04 7.49 -11.26
CA VAL A 121 -4.71 8.81 -11.81
C VAL A 121 -3.68 8.74 -12.94
N GLU A 122 -2.87 7.71 -12.98
CA GLU A 122 -1.90 7.49 -14.05
C GLU A 122 -2.54 6.90 -15.32
N ALA A 123 -3.81 6.50 -15.26
CA ALA A 123 -4.55 6.03 -16.44
C ALA A 123 -5.08 7.17 -17.33
N ILE A 124 -4.46 8.35 -17.29
CA ILE A 124 -4.86 9.51 -18.09
C ILE A 124 -4.89 9.14 -19.57
N GLY A 125 -6.08 9.33 -20.20
CA GLY A 125 -6.33 8.97 -21.59
C GLY A 125 -6.60 7.47 -21.84
N LEU A 126 -6.53 6.61 -20.82
CA LEU A 126 -6.65 5.15 -20.96
C LEU A 126 -7.73 4.54 -20.05
N VAL A 127 -8.58 5.36 -19.44
CA VAL A 127 -9.66 4.87 -18.55
C VAL A 127 -10.59 3.86 -19.26
N ASP A 128 -10.77 4.01 -20.57
CA ASP A 128 -11.55 3.07 -21.38
C ASP A 128 -11.00 1.65 -21.37
N LEU A 129 -9.68 1.47 -21.20
CA LEU A 129 -9.06 0.15 -21.08
C LEU A 129 -9.43 -0.51 -19.75
N LEU A 130 -9.56 0.28 -18.68
CA LEU A 130 -9.99 -0.19 -17.38
C LEU A 130 -11.50 -0.49 -17.36
N THR A 131 -12.31 0.42 -17.86
CA THR A 131 -13.77 0.27 -17.88
C THR A 131 -14.24 -0.87 -18.78
N LYS A 132 -13.51 -1.22 -19.84
CA LYS A 132 -13.82 -2.38 -20.70
C LYS A 132 -13.64 -3.72 -20.00
N ARG A 133 -12.86 -3.78 -18.93
CA ARG A 133 -12.63 -5.00 -18.13
C ARG A 133 -13.59 -5.15 -16.95
N ALA A 134 -14.42 -4.12 -16.69
CA ALA A 134 -15.37 -4.15 -15.60
C ALA A 134 -16.34 -5.33 -15.74
N VAL A 135 -16.56 -6.04 -14.64
CA VAL A 135 -17.44 -7.24 -14.61
C VAL A 135 -18.91 -6.91 -14.85
N ASP A 136 -19.33 -5.68 -14.53
CA ASP A 136 -20.69 -5.21 -14.71
C ASP A 136 -20.74 -3.67 -14.91
N GLN A 137 -21.95 -3.18 -15.15
CA GLN A 137 -22.16 -1.75 -15.40
C GLN A 137 -21.84 -0.89 -14.16
N LYS A 138 -22.11 -1.40 -12.95
CA LYS A 138 -21.83 -0.71 -11.69
C LYS A 138 -20.31 -0.53 -11.52
N ALA A 139 -19.54 -1.59 -11.68
CA ALA A 139 -18.09 -1.52 -11.61
C ALA A 139 -17.50 -0.55 -12.64
N LYS A 140 -18.06 -0.55 -13.86
CA LYS A 140 -17.67 0.41 -14.89
C LYS A 140 -17.89 1.86 -14.50
N GLU A 141 -19.04 2.16 -13.92
CA GLU A 141 -19.38 3.51 -13.44
C GLU A 141 -18.52 3.93 -12.26
N GLU A 142 -18.21 3.01 -11.33
CA GLU A 142 -17.31 3.27 -10.21
C GLU A 142 -15.87 3.55 -10.66
N ILE A 143 -15.35 2.81 -11.64
CA ILE A 143 -14.03 3.07 -12.23
C ILE A 143 -14.00 4.46 -12.85
N GLN A 144 -15.00 4.79 -13.68
CA GLN A 144 -15.08 6.10 -14.34
C GLN A 144 -15.17 7.23 -13.29
N TYR A 145 -16.05 7.09 -12.31
CA TYR A 145 -16.20 8.07 -11.24
C TYR A 145 -14.90 8.28 -10.47
N THR A 146 -14.22 7.19 -10.11
CA THR A 146 -12.96 7.26 -9.35
C THR A 146 -11.87 7.96 -10.16
N TYR A 147 -11.77 7.64 -11.44
CA TYR A 147 -10.85 8.31 -12.36
C TYR A 147 -11.13 9.81 -12.48
N ASP A 148 -12.40 10.19 -12.69
CA ASP A 148 -12.79 11.58 -12.83
C ASP A 148 -12.49 12.38 -11.57
N LYS A 149 -12.74 11.80 -10.38
CA LYS A 149 -12.41 12.41 -9.09
C LYS A 149 -10.91 12.56 -8.87
N ALA A 150 -10.12 11.55 -9.21
CA ALA A 150 -8.67 11.63 -9.12
C ALA A 150 -8.11 12.72 -10.05
N LEU A 151 -8.62 12.81 -11.26
CA LEU A 151 -8.22 13.86 -12.22
C LEU A 151 -8.64 15.27 -11.77
N GLU A 152 -9.85 15.41 -11.20
CA GLU A 152 -10.33 16.67 -10.61
C GLU A 152 -9.39 17.12 -9.48
N TYR A 153 -9.03 16.20 -8.58
CA TYR A 153 -8.08 16.47 -7.49
C TYR A 153 -6.71 16.91 -8.03
N CYS A 154 -6.14 16.20 -9.01
CA CYS A 154 -4.87 16.56 -9.63
C CYS A 154 -4.90 17.98 -10.23
N LYS A 155 -5.99 18.34 -10.89
CA LYS A 155 -6.19 19.69 -11.43
C LYS A 155 -6.26 20.75 -10.33
N ALA A 156 -6.98 20.47 -9.24
CA ALA A 156 -7.14 21.39 -8.11
C ALA A 156 -5.81 21.69 -7.41
N VAL A 157 -4.97 20.68 -7.22
CA VAL A 157 -3.64 20.83 -6.59
C VAL A 157 -2.52 21.15 -7.58
N ARG A 158 -2.83 21.22 -8.88
CA ARG A 158 -1.88 21.44 -9.99
C ARG A 158 -0.72 20.42 -9.99
N GLN A 159 -0.99 19.21 -9.56
CA GLN A 159 -0.07 18.09 -9.61
C GLN A 159 -0.60 17.06 -10.60
N TYR A 160 0.22 16.74 -11.58
CA TYR A 160 -0.08 15.72 -12.57
C TYR A 160 0.87 14.54 -12.38
N SER A 161 0.51 13.39 -12.91
CA SER A 161 1.21 12.14 -12.64
C SER A 161 2.63 12.03 -13.20
N VAL A 162 3.13 13.06 -13.86
CA VAL A 162 4.51 13.10 -14.38
C VAL A 162 5.36 14.02 -13.51
N SER A 163 6.44 13.50 -12.96
CA SER A 163 7.37 14.22 -12.10
C SER A 163 8.72 14.47 -12.78
N PRO A 164 9.55 15.40 -12.27
CA PRO A 164 10.91 15.59 -12.78
C PRO A 164 11.74 14.29 -12.78
N GLY A 165 11.54 13.40 -11.81
CA GLY A 165 12.19 12.10 -11.74
C GLY A 165 11.81 11.16 -12.87
N ASN A 166 10.57 11.24 -13.36
CA ASN A 166 10.14 10.46 -14.52
C ASN A 166 10.87 10.91 -15.80
N PHE A 167 11.04 12.22 -16.02
CA PHE A 167 11.82 12.75 -17.13
C PHE A 167 13.30 12.36 -17.02
N ALA A 168 13.89 12.45 -15.82
CA ALA A 168 15.25 11.98 -15.58
C ALA A 168 15.41 10.47 -15.83
N GLY A 169 14.35 9.69 -15.59
CA GLY A 169 14.26 8.27 -15.90
C GLY A 169 13.95 7.95 -17.37
N GLY A 170 13.92 8.96 -18.24
CA GLY A 170 13.76 8.79 -19.70
C GLY A 170 12.33 8.78 -20.22
N LEU A 171 11.32 9.02 -19.37
CA LEU A 171 9.93 9.22 -19.82
C LEU A 171 9.77 10.62 -20.41
N SER A 172 9.04 10.74 -21.50
CA SER A 172 8.88 11.99 -22.25
C SER A 172 7.51 12.63 -22.07
N THR A 173 6.45 11.84 -21.92
CA THR A 173 5.07 12.33 -21.87
C THR A 173 4.21 11.54 -20.89
N ILE A 174 3.03 12.10 -20.54
CA ILE A 174 2.03 11.40 -19.73
C ILE A 174 1.45 10.18 -20.46
N GLU A 175 1.31 10.24 -21.77
CA GLU A 175 0.80 9.12 -22.57
C GLU A 175 1.73 7.91 -22.47
N GLU A 176 3.05 8.14 -22.57
CA GLU A 176 4.06 7.09 -22.41
C GLU A 176 4.00 6.51 -20.99
N LYS A 177 3.93 7.36 -19.96
CA LYS A 177 3.79 6.92 -18.58
C LYS A 177 2.50 6.14 -18.33
N SER A 178 1.37 6.64 -18.84
CA SER A 178 0.05 6.02 -18.67
C SER A 178 -0.02 4.63 -19.31
N MET A 179 0.52 4.48 -20.51
CA MET A 179 0.61 3.17 -21.18
C MET A 179 1.39 2.17 -20.30
N GLY A 180 2.52 2.59 -19.77
CA GLY A 180 3.32 1.77 -18.88
C GLY A 180 2.62 1.45 -17.55
N ALA A 181 1.92 2.42 -16.96
CA ALA A 181 1.24 2.24 -15.68
C ALA A 181 0.05 1.27 -15.79
N VAL A 182 -0.80 1.43 -16.81
CA VAL A 182 -2.01 0.58 -16.99
C VAL A 182 -1.65 -0.89 -17.20
N VAL A 183 -0.51 -1.19 -17.82
CA VAL A 183 -0.04 -2.56 -18.00
C VAL A 183 0.14 -3.29 -16.66
N LYS A 184 0.53 -2.58 -15.59
CA LYS A 184 0.68 -3.13 -14.23
C LYS A 184 -0.62 -3.74 -13.69
N SER A 185 -1.77 -3.22 -14.10
CA SER A 185 -3.08 -3.72 -13.64
C SER A 185 -3.48 -5.08 -14.24
N GLY A 186 -2.66 -5.67 -15.11
CA GLY A 186 -3.00 -6.91 -15.80
C GLY A 186 -4.09 -6.75 -16.83
N SER A 187 -4.76 -7.86 -17.17
CA SER A 187 -5.82 -7.93 -18.19
C SER A 187 -7.15 -8.53 -17.68
N ARG A 188 -7.18 -9.04 -16.46
CA ARG A 188 -8.38 -9.62 -15.86
C ARG A 188 -9.32 -8.53 -15.31
N PRO A 189 -10.63 -8.84 -15.19
CA PRO A 189 -11.58 -7.96 -14.53
C PRO A 189 -11.26 -7.77 -13.05
#